data_3af59c80fdc3e8238adee32a91a1b287
#
_entry.id   3af59c80fdc3e8238adee32a91a1b287
#
_cell.length_a   1.000
_cell.length_b   1.000
_cell.length_c   1.000
_cell.angle_alpha   90.00
_cell.angle_beta   90.00
_cell.angle_gamma   90.00
#
_symmetry.space_group_name_H-M   'P 1'
#
loop_
_entity.id
_entity.type
_entity.pdbx_description
1 polymer ?
#
loop_
_entity_poly.entity_id
_entity_poly.type
_entity_poly.pdbx_seq_one_letter_code
_entity_poly.pdbx_strand_id
1 'polypeptide(L)' 'MNYMETLNWNISGMHCDGCADRLQKVLSRKAGVKSARVSFPDKQAFLEYDSSAISSYQIKDAVEKAGFEIVTA' A
#
# COMPACT_ATOMS: atom_id res chain seq x y z
N MET A 1 8.52 0.36 22.56
CA MET A 1 7.42 1.16 22.01
C MET A 1 7.19 0.81 20.56
N ASN A 2 5.93 0.70 20.19
CA ASN A 2 5.58 0.37 18.83
C ASN A 2 5.38 1.64 18.02
N TYR A 3 6.15 1.75 16.95
CA TYR A 3 5.95 2.80 15.96
C TYR A 3 5.14 2.31 14.78
N MET A 4 4.37 1.25 15.01
CA MET A 4 3.54 0.67 13.96
C MET A 4 2.32 1.54 13.71
N GLU A 5 2.10 1.85 12.46
CA GLU A 5 0.93 2.59 12.02
C GLU A 5 0.21 1.83 10.93
N THR A 6 -1.08 2.08 10.81
CA THR A 6 -1.89 1.46 9.78
C THR A 6 -2.35 2.51 8.79
N LEU A 7 -2.39 2.11 7.53
CA LEU A 7 -2.91 2.94 6.45
C LEU A 7 -4.05 2.20 5.76
N ASN A 8 -5.05 2.94 5.38
CA ASN A 8 -6.15 2.40 4.58
C ASN A 8 -6.45 3.42 3.49
N TRP A 9 -5.96 3.12 2.29
CA TRP A 9 -6.12 4.00 1.14
C TRP A 9 -7.02 3.39 0.10
N ASN A 10 -7.79 4.25 -0.57
CA ASN A 10 -8.50 3.87 -1.77
C ASN A 10 -7.54 3.97 -2.95
N ILE A 11 -7.50 2.92 -3.78
CA ILE A 11 -6.57 2.84 -4.89
C ILE A 11 -7.36 2.89 -6.20
N SER A 12 -6.91 3.74 -7.10
CA SER A 12 -7.45 3.82 -8.45
C SER A 12 -6.49 3.17 -9.43
N GLY A 13 -7.01 2.68 -10.55
CA GLY A 13 -6.18 2.10 -11.61
C GLY A 13 -6.06 0.60 -11.57
N MET A 14 -6.69 -0.05 -10.60
CA MET A 14 -6.74 -1.51 -10.57
C MET A 14 -7.84 -2.00 -11.49
N HIS A 15 -7.48 -2.89 -12.41
CA HIS A 15 -8.41 -3.41 -13.38
C HIS A 15 -8.68 -4.90 -13.24
N CYS A 16 -7.91 -5.58 -12.41
CA CYS A 16 -8.06 -7.03 -12.22
C CYS A 16 -7.38 -7.44 -10.92
N ASP A 17 -7.69 -8.67 -10.49
CA ASP A 17 -7.09 -9.22 -9.27
C ASP A 17 -5.57 -9.30 -9.35
N GLY A 18 -5.03 -9.54 -10.53
CA GLY A 18 -3.59 -9.58 -10.73
C GLY A 18 -2.91 -8.27 -10.41
N CYS A 19 -3.58 -7.15 -10.67
CA CYS A 19 -3.04 -5.83 -10.35
C CYS A 19 -2.95 -5.65 -8.83
N ALA A 20 -3.99 -6.04 -8.11
CA ALA A 20 -4.00 -5.95 -6.66
C ALA A 20 -2.91 -6.84 -6.05
N ASP A 21 -2.76 -8.05 -6.56
CA ASP A 21 -1.73 -8.97 -6.08
C ASP A 21 -0.33 -8.43 -6.32
N ARG A 22 -0.10 -7.85 -7.49
CA ARG A 22 1.18 -7.25 -7.82
C ARG A 22 1.51 -6.08 -6.88
N LEU A 23 0.54 -5.22 -6.65
CA LEU A 23 0.72 -4.08 -5.77
C LEU A 23 1.00 -4.54 -4.34
N GLN A 24 0.28 -5.55 -3.88
CA GLN A 24 0.50 -6.11 -2.56
C GLN A 24 1.93 -6.64 -2.41
N LYS A 25 2.43 -7.32 -3.42
CA LYS A 25 3.80 -7.82 -3.39
C LYS A 25 4.83 -6.71 -3.38
N VAL A 26 4.62 -5.68 -4.17
CA VAL A 26 5.52 -4.52 -4.20
C VAL A 26 5.58 -3.87 -2.83
N LEU A 27 4.42 -3.64 -2.23
CA LEU A 27 4.37 -2.97 -0.93
C LEU A 27 4.94 -3.83 0.19
N SER A 28 4.67 -5.13 0.17
CA SER A 28 5.17 -6.02 1.21
C SER A 28 6.68 -6.20 1.19
N ARG A 29 7.32 -5.86 0.07
CA ARG A 29 8.77 -5.92 -0.05
C ARG A 29 9.49 -4.68 0.44
N LYS A 30 8.76 -3.62 0.75
CA LYS A 30 9.36 -2.40 1.24
C LYS A 30 9.86 -2.61 2.67
N ALA A 31 11.10 -2.16 2.92
CA ALA A 31 11.64 -2.20 4.27
C ALA A 31 10.79 -1.33 5.17
N GLY A 32 10.43 -1.85 6.34
CA GLY A 32 9.59 -1.14 7.28
C GLY A 32 8.11 -1.47 7.17
N VAL A 33 7.68 -2.10 6.09
CA VAL A 33 6.29 -2.56 5.95
C VAL A 33 6.17 -3.94 6.57
N LYS A 34 5.34 -4.06 7.59
CA LYS A 34 5.12 -5.32 8.28
C LYS A 34 4.15 -6.20 7.51
N SER A 35 3.04 -5.62 7.05
CA SER A 35 2.09 -6.36 6.24
C SER A 35 1.41 -5.41 5.28
N ALA A 36 1.00 -5.95 4.15
CA ALA A 36 0.30 -5.19 3.13
C ALA A 36 -0.81 -6.05 2.57
N ARG A 37 -1.99 -5.46 2.45
CA ARG A 37 -3.14 -6.11 1.84
C ARG A 37 -3.75 -5.17 0.83
N VAL A 38 -4.00 -5.68 -0.35
CA VAL A 38 -4.67 -4.93 -1.40
C VAL A 38 -5.89 -5.72 -1.82
N SER A 39 -7.05 -5.08 -1.75
CA SER A 39 -8.31 -5.71 -2.13
C SER A 39 -8.82 -5.09 -3.42
N PHE A 40 -8.97 -5.89 -4.44
CA PHE A 40 -9.49 -5.43 -5.72
C PHE A 40 -10.99 -5.09 -5.67
N PRO A 41 -11.85 -5.94 -5.07
CA PRO A 41 -13.27 -5.61 -5.01
C PRO A 41 -13.57 -4.32 -4.27
N ASP A 42 -12.81 -4.04 -3.22
CA ASP A 42 -12.97 -2.84 -2.42
C ASP A 42 -12.12 -1.68 -2.93
N LYS A 43 -11.19 -1.97 -3.80
CA LYS A 43 -10.22 -0.99 -4.34
C LYS A 43 -9.50 -0.26 -3.22
N GLN A 44 -9.09 -1.02 -2.22
CA GLN A 44 -8.43 -0.49 -1.04
C GLN A 44 -7.11 -1.19 -0.78
N ALA A 45 -6.18 -0.44 -0.22
CA ALA A 45 -4.91 -0.97 0.25
C ALA A 45 -4.81 -0.73 1.74
N PHE A 46 -4.57 -1.79 2.49
CA PHE A 46 -4.41 -1.74 3.92
C PHE A 46 -2.99 -2.17 4.27
N LEU A 47 -2.27 -1.31 4.99
CA LEU A 47 -0.88 -1.57 5.33
C LEU A 47 -0.64 -1.35 6.82
N GLU A 48 0.26 -2.19 7.35
CA GLU A 48 0.87 -1.96 8.65
C GLU A 48 2.35 -1.72 8.42
N TYR A 49 2.87 -0.63 8.92
CA TYR A 49 4.26 -0.29 8.71
C TYR A 49 4.86 0.38 9.94
N ASP A 50 6.18 0.33 10.00
CA ASP A 50 6.94 0.96 11.08
C ASP A 50 7.28 2.40 10.64
N SER A 51 6.65 3.37 11.29
CA SER A 51 6.83 4.77 10.92
C SER A 51 8.23 5.29 11.18
N SER A 52 9.02 4.58 11.98
CA SER A 52 10.42 4.96 12.18
C SER A 52 11.33 4.45 11.05
N ALA A 53 10.87 3.47 10.29
CA ALA A 53 11.65 2.87 9.21
C ALA A 53 11.23 3.36 7.82
N ILE A 54 9.96 3.65 7.64
CA ILE A 54 9.42 4.09 6.35
C ILE A 54 8.30 5.11 6.60
N SER A 55 8.18 6.07 5.72
CA SER A 55 7.11 7.06 5.81
C SER A 55 5.96 6.72 4.86
N SER A 56 4.80 7.29 5.13
CA SER A 56 3.65 7.14 4.23
C SER A 56 3.94 7.70 2.83
N TYR A 57 4.78 8.70 2.75
CA TYR A 57 5.23 9.28 1.48
C TYR A 57 5.94 8.24 0.61
N GLN A 58 6.81 7.45 1.23
CA GLN A 58 7.55 6.43 0.50
C GLN A 58 6.62 5.34 0.00
N ILE A 59 5.63 4.99 0.80
CA ILE A 59 4.63 4.00 0.41
C ILE A 59 3.78 4.54 -0.74
N LYS A 60 3.36 5.79 -0.65
CA LYS A 60 2.60 6.43 -1.71
C LYS A 60 3.39 6.46 -3.02
N ASP A 61 4.67 6.82 -2.94
CA ASP A 61 5.53 6.85 -4.10
C ASP A 61 5.63 5.47 -4.76
N ALA A 62 5.75 4.42 -3.95
CA ALA A 62 5.81 3.07 -4.46
C ALA A 62 4.52 2.68 -5.21
N VAL A 63 3.36 3.10 -4.68
CA VAL A 63 2.08 2.86 -5.32
C VAL A 63 2.02 3.57 -6.67
N GLU A 64 2.42 4.82 -6.71
CA GLU A 64 2.39 5.60 -7.94
C GLU A 64 3.35 5.06 -8.99
N LYS A 65 4.53 4.63 -8.57
CA LYS A 65 5.50 4.02 -9.48
C LYS A 65 5.04 2.69 -10.04
N ALA A 66 4.17 2.00 -9.33
CA ALA A 66 3.58 0.76 -9.82
C ALA A 66 2.47 1.00 -10.84
N GLY A 67 2.09 2.26 -11.07
CA GLY A 67 1.09 2.61 -12.06
C GLY A 67 -0.30 2.81 -11.48
N PHE A 68 -0.42 2.99 -10.19
CA PHE A 68 -1.70 3.19 -9.53
C PHE A 68 -1.77 4.58 -8.92
N GLU A 69 -2.98 5.00 -8.58
CA GLU A 69 -3.19 6.28 -7.92
C GLU A 69 -3.88 6.05 -6.58
N ILE A 70 -3.49 6.86 -5.61
CA ILE A 70 -4.14 6.84 -4.31
C ILE A 70 -5.23 7.90 -4.32
N VAL A 71 -6.45 7.46 -4.06
CA VAL A 71 -7.61 8.35 -3.94
C VAL A 71 -7.93 8.46 -2.47
N THR A 72 -7.54 9.56 -1.86
CA THR A 72 -7.88 9.82 -0.47
C THR A 72 -9.18 10.58 -0.40
N ALA A 73 -10.06 10.08 0.44
CA ALA A 73 -11.33 10.76 0.63
C ALA A 73 -11.14 12.05 1.43
#